data_a7e5ec1c24c26fbdf8107bc8f4cb0477
#
_entry.id   a7e5ec1c24c26fbdf8107bc8f4cb0477
#
_cell.length_a   1.000
_cell.length_b   1.000
_cell.length_c   1.000
_cell.angle_alpha   90.00
_cell.angle_beta   90.00
_cell.angle_gamma   90.00
#
_symmetry.space_group_name_H-M   'P 1'
#
loop_
_entity.id
_entity.type
_entity.pdbx_description
1 polymer ?
#
loop_
_entity_poly.entity_id
_entity_poly.type
_entity_poly.pdbx_seq_one_letter_code
_entity_poly.pdbx_strand_id
1 'polypeptide(L)'
;MQGMTETPDCWKFVKIVPHDNTIPSHNRVLCSWYGGYLGGDCWKISSGNKEIIDYGDYLEVPQHSGTVYVLYKNRERMSGYMQNIFDGTNRKAVDYRLEVFDHV
;
A
#
# COMPACT_ATOMS: atom_id res chain seq x y z
N MET A 1 13.31 -1.38 -19.11
CA MET A 1 13.73 -1.93 -17.81
C MET A 1 12.55 -2.59 -17.12
N GLN A 2 12.77 -3.78 -16.60
CA GLN A 2 11.72 -4.47 -15.87
C GLN A 2 11.63 -3.93 -14.45
N GLY A 3 10.41 -3.83 -13.96
CA GLY A 3 10.18 -3.47 -12.58
C GLY A 3 10.50 -4.61 -11.63
N MET A 4 10.56 -4.30 -10.35
CA MET A 4 10.79 -5.28 -9.31
C MET A 4 9.46 -5.91 -8.90
N THR A 5 9.54 -7.12 -8.34
CA THR A 5 8.40 -7.78 -7.73
C THR A 5 8.56 -7.66 -6.22
N GLU A 6 7.51 -7.23 -5.54
CA GLU A 6 7.49 -7.08 -4.08
C GLU A 6 6.36 -7.94 -3.50
N THR A 7 6.67 -8.65 -2.42
CA THR A 7 5.70 -9.51 -1.74
C THR A 7 5.72 -9.19 -0.25
N PRO A 8 4.88 -8.24 0.21
CA PRO A 8 4.89 -7.84 1.61
C PRO A 8 4.31 -8.90 2.54
N ASP A 9 4.75 -8.85 3.80
CA ASP A 9 4.21 -9.73 4.83
C ASP A 9 2.82 -9.32 5.29
N CYS A 10 2.54 -8.02 5.27
CA CYS A 10 1.22 -7.46 5.52
C CYS A 10 0.97 -6.35 4.53
N TRP A 11 -0.30 -6.19 4.14
CA TRP A 11 -0.64 -5.14 3.19
C TRP A 11 -2.09 -4.72 3.38
N LYS A 12 -2.39 -3.50 2.94
CA LYS A 12 -3.76 -3.00 2.89
C LYS A 12 -3.85 -1.95 1.79
N PHE A 13 -4.96 -1.95 1.06
CA PHE A 13 -5.19 -0.90 0.08
C PHE A 13 -5.51 0.40 0.80
N VAL A 14 -4.88 1.47 0.36
CA VAL A 14 -5.14 2.81 0.86
C VAL A 14 -5.35 3.75 -0.32
N LYS A 15 -6.12 4.78 -0.08
CA LYS A 15 -6.37 5.83 -1.05
C LYS A 15 -5.77 7.11 -0.50
N ILE A 16 -4.98 7.80 -1.32
CA ILE A 16 -4.53 9.15 -0.99
C ILE A 16 -5.59 10.10 -1.50
N VAL A 17 -6.25 10.80 -0.58
CA VAL A 17 -7.35 11.70 -0.91
C VAL A 17 -6.87 13.13 -0.68
N PRO A 18 -6.59 13.89 -1.76
CA PRO A 18 -6.21 15.30 -1.60
C PRO A 18 -7.33 16.09 -0.96
N HIS A 19 -6.97 17.10 -0.17
CA HIS A 19 -7.96 18.01 0.41
C HIS A 19 -8.57 18.93 -0.65
N ASP A 20 -7.82 19.16 -1.72
CA ASP A 20 -8.32 19.93 -2.87
C ASP A 20 -9.19 19.01 -3.73
N ASN A 21 -10.49 19.32 -3.80
CA ASN A 21 -11.46 18.51 -4.52
C ASN A 21 -11.22 18.46 -6.04
N THR A 22 -10.39 19.34 -6.57
CA THR A 22 -10.09 19.34 -8.00
C THR A 22 -9.00 18.35 -8.38
N ILE A 23 -8.31 17.77 -7.39
CA ILE A 23 -7.22 16.81 -7.60
C ILE A 23 -7.77 15.40 -7.36
N PRO A 24 -7.61 14.48 -8.34
CA PRO A 24 -8.12 13.10 -8.16
C PRO A 24 -7.40 12.36 -7.04
N SER A 25 -8.12 11.46 -6.39
CA SER A 25 -7.49 10.56 -5.42
C SER A 25 -6.68 9.48 -6.13
N HIS A 26 -5.75 8.87 -5.39
CA HIS A 26 -4.86 7.83 -5.92
C HIS A 26 -4.97 6.58 -5.07
N ASN A 27 -5.09 5.43 -5.73
CA ASN A 27 -5.12 4.14 -5.07
C ASN A 27 -3.70 3.60 -4.95
N ARG A 28 -3.34 3.17 -3.75
CA ARG A 28 -2.00 2.66 -3.44
C ARG A 28 -2.08 1.46 -2.51
N VAL A 29 -0.94 0.84 -2.25
CA VAL A 29 -0.84 -0.27 -1.30
C VAL A 29 0.06 0.19 -0.16
N LEU A 30 -0.42 0.08 1.07
CA LEU A 30 0.41 0.24 2.26
C LEU A 30 0.92 -1.16 2.61
N CYS A 31 2.24 -1.31 2.67
CA CYS A 31 2.91 -2.60 2.84
C CYS A 31 3.84 -2.57 4.03
N SER A 32 4.03 -3.73 4.66
CA SER A 32 5.09 -3.87 5.66
C SER A 32 5.74 -5.24 5.55
N TRP A 33 6.99 -5.29 5.99
CA TRP A 33 7.80 -6.51 6.04
C TRP A 33 8.35 -6.65 7.46
N TYR A 34 8.32 -7.86 7.97
CA TYR A 34 8.85 -8.16 9.31
C TYR A 34 10.34 -8.48 9.23
N GLY A 35 11.07 -8.10 10.29
CA GLY A 35 12.43 -8.52 10.46
C GLY A 35 13.36 -8.12 9.33
N GLY A 36 13.26 -6.90 8.87
CA GLY A 36 14.13 -6.38 7.83
C GLY A 36 15.58 -6.30 8.28
N TYR A 37 16.40 -5.56 7.53
CA TYR A 37 17.81 -5.40 7.88
C TYR A 37 17.94 -4.92 9.32
N LEU A 38 18.81 -5.59 10.08
CA LEU A 38 19.00 -5.38 11.53
C LEU A 38 17.79 -5.80 12.36
N GLY A 39 16.89 -6.63 11.81
CA GLY A 39 15.76 -7.17 12.57
C GLY A 39 14.60 -6.20 12.77
N GLY A 40 14.64 -5.02 12.16
CA GLY A 40 13.53 -4.06 12.27
C GLY A 40 12.49 -4.25 11.20
N ASP A 41 11.25 -3.86 11.50
CA ASP A 41 10.18 -3.84 10.51
C ASP A 41 10.36 -2.65 9.58
N CYS A 42 9.90 -2.78 8.34
CA CYS A 42 9.89 -1.67 7.40
C CYS A 42 8.54 -1.58 6.69
N TRP A 43 8.27 -0.41 6.14
CA TRP A 43 7.00 -0.14 5.50
C TRP A 43 7.22 0.66 4.22
N LYS A 44 6.18 0.65 3.37
CA LYS A 44 6.22 1.41 2.13
C LYS A 44 4.79 1.67 1.67
N ILE A 45 4.57 2.83 1.08
CA ILE A 45 3.35 3.12 0.33
C ILE A 45 3.74 3.10 -1.14
N SER A 46 3.03 2.31 -1.95
CA SER A 46 3.37 2.11 -3.35
C SER A 46 3.20 3.39 -4.17
N SER A 47 3.75 3.39 -5.38
CA SER A 47 3.78 4.58 -6.23
C SER A 47 2.44 4.92 -6.88
N GLY A 48 1.52 3.98 -6.95
CA GLY A 48 0.21 4.16 -7.55
C GLY A 48 -0.22 2.94 -8.34
N ASN A 49 -1.41 2.42 -8.04
CA ASN A 49 -1.90 1.20 -8.65
C ASN A 49 -2.39 1.49 -10.07
N LYS A 50 -1.92 0.70 -11.04
CA LYS A 50 -2.43 0.77 -12.41
C LYS A 50 -3.66 -0.09 -12.59
N GLU A 51 -3.64 -1.29 -11.99
CA GLU A 51 -4.75 -2.23 -12.05
C GLU A 51 -4.61 -3.24 -10.92
N ILE A 52 -5.65 -4.03 -10.69
CA ILE A 52 -5.65 -5.10 -9.71
C ILE A 52 -6.07 -6.37 -10.45
N ILE A 53 -5.20 -7.37 -10.47
CA ILE A 53 -5.46 -8.63 -11.16
C ILE A 53 -5.60 -9.72 -10.10
N ASP A 54 -6.74 -10.40 -10.08
CA ASP A 54 -7.07 -11.39 -9.07
C ASP A 54 -6.75 -12.79 -9.61
N TYR A 55 -5.82 -13.49 -8.93
CA TYR A 55 -5.41 -14.84 -9.30
C TYR A 55 -5.95 -15.91 -8.32
N GLY A 56 -6.92 -15.54 -7.48
CA GLY A 56 -7.51 -16.48 -6.54
C GLY A 56 -6.91 -16.35 -5.15
N ASP A 57 -5.71 -16.88 -4.95
CA ASP A 57 -5.05 -16.82 -3.64
C ASP A 57 -4.30 -15.50 -3.43
N TYR A 58 -4.00 -14.79 -4.49
CA TYR A 58 -3.25 -13.55 -4.42
C TYR A 58 -3.69 -12.60 -5.52
N LEU A 59 -3.31 -11.34 -5.34
CA LEU A 59 -3.52 -10.28 -6.31
C LEU A 59 -2.17 -9.85 -6.88
N GLU A 60 -2.14 -9.49 -8.16
CA GLU A 60 -1.00 -8.75 -8.71
C GLU A 60 -1.45 -7.32 -8.97
N VAL A 61 -0.66 -6.37 -8.49
CA VAL A 61 -0.99 -4.96 -8.59
C VAL A 61 0.19 -4.20 -9.19
N PRO A 62 0.25 -4.11 -10.54
CA PRO A 62 1.28 -3.31 -11.19
C PRO A 62 1.17 -1.85 -10.78
N GLN A 63 2.32 -1.22 -10.61
CA GLN A 63 2.43 0.17 -10.20
C GLN A 63 2.87 1.04 -11.37
N HIS A 64 2.60 2.33 -11.28
CA HIS A 64 3.07 3.28 -12.29
C HIS A 64 4.59 3.30 -12.42
N SER A 65 5.31 2.97 -11.36
CA SER A 65 6.77 2.89 -11.37
C SER A 65 7.31 1.65 -12.10
N GLY A 66 6.45 0.69 -12.42
CA GLY A 66 6.86 -0.58 -13.01
C GLY A 66 7.03 -1.71 -12.01
N THR A 67 7.04 -1.42 -10.71
CA THR A 67 7.05 -2.45 -9.69
C THR A 67 5.72 -3.19 -9.69
N VAL A 68 5.75 -4.52 -9.45
CA VAL A 68 4.54 -5.33 -9.34
C VAL A 68 4.45 -5.85 -7.91
N TYR A 69 3.34 -5.58 -7.25
CA TYR A 69 3.09 -6.11 -5.92
C TYR A 69 2.30 -7.40 -6.02
N VAL A 70 2.81 -8.44 -5.37
CA VAL A 70 2.11 -9.73 -5.23
C VAL A 70 1.55 -9.76 -3.80
N LEU A 71 0.23 -9.71 -3.70
CA LEU A 71 -0.46 -9.50 -2.42
C LEU A 71 -1.27 -10.76 -2.11
N TYR A 72 -0.78 -11.59 -1.19
CA TYR A 72 -1.51 -12.77 -0.78
C TYR A 72 -2.71 -12.38 0.08
N LYS A 73 -3.87 -12.89 -0.26
CA LYS A 73 -5.13 -12.50 0.40
C LYS A 73 -5.12 -12.81 1.89
N ASN A 74 -4.46 -13.90 2.29
CA ASN A 74 -4.39 -14.27 3.70
C ASN A 74 -3.44 -13.38 4.51
N ARG A 75 -2.78 -12.42 3.87
CA ARG A 75 -1.89 -11.46 4.52
C ARG A 75 -2.45 -10.05 4.52
N GLU A 76 -3.68 -9.89 4.07
CA GLU A 76 -4.35 -8.58 4.09
C GLU A 76 -4.73 -8.23 5.52
N ARG A 77 -4.03 -7.26 6.10
CA ARG A 77 -4.35 -6.77 7.43
C ARG A 77 -3.61 -5.47 7.72
N MET A 78 -4.17 -4.69 8.62
CA MET A 78 -3.52 -3.50 9.15
C MET A 78 -2.86 -3.89 10.48
N SER A 79 -1.56 -4.22 10.45
CA SER A 79 -0.83 -4.54 11.68
C SER A 79 -0.74 -3.31 12.57
N GLY A 80 -0.38 -3.50 13.85
CA GLY A 80 -0.20 -2.37 14.75
C GLY A 80 0.84 -1.38 14.24
N TYR A 81 1.92 -1.89 13.68
CA TYR A 81 2.96 -1.05 13.06
C TYR A 81 2.40 -0.22 11.90
N MET A 82 1.65 -0.86 10.99
CA MET A 82 1.04 -0.17 9.85
C MET A 82 0.00 0.85 10.32
N GLN A 83 -0.76 0.52 11.35
CA GLN A 83 -1.77 1.44 11.90
C GLN A 83 -1.11 2.69 12.44
N ASN A 84 0.02 2.55 13.11
CA ASN A 84 0.78 3.70 13.62
C ASN A 84 1.28 4.59 12.47
N ILE A 85 1.77 3.97 11.39
CA ILE A 85 2.19 4.71 10.19
C ILE A 85 1.01 5.45 9.57
N PHE A 86 -0.11 4.78 9.43
CA PHE A 86 -1.34 5.34 8.86
C PHE A 86 -1.81 6.53 9.67
N ASP A 87 -1.95 6.36 10.99
CA ASP A 87 -2.41 7.42 11.88
C ASP A 87 -1.44 8.58 11.93
N GLY A 88 -0.14 8.28 11.98
CA GLY A 88 0.90 9.31 12.01
C GLY A 88 0.91 10.15 10.74
N THR A 89 0.73 9.52 9.60
CA THR A 89 0.65 10.22 8.32
C THR A 89 -0.55 11.15 8.30
N ASN A 90 -1.71 10.68 8.75
CA ASN A 90 -2.92 11.49 8.77
C ASN A 90 -2.85 12.67 9.73
N ARG A 91 -2.10 12.53 10.84
CA ARG A 91 -1.90 13.65 11.77
C ARG A 91 -1.00 14.72 11.20
N LYS A 92 -0.02 14.34 10.37
CA LYS A 92 1.02 15.27 9.89
C LYS A 92 0.72 15.87 8.53
N ALA A 93 0.00 15.15 7.67
CA ALA A 93 -0.26 15.60 6.31
C ALA A 93 -1.30 16.73 6.32
N VAL A 94 -0.99 17.82 5.63
CA VAL A 94 -1.89 18.98 5.54
C VAL A 94 -2.61 19.05 4.19
N ASP A 95 -2.07 18.39 3.16
CA ASP A 95 -2.60 18.49 1.79
C ASP A 95 -3.45 17.29 1.40
N TYR A 96 -3.42 16.21 2.18
CA TYR A 96 -4.14 14.98 1.86
C TYR A 96 -4.41 14.18 3.13
N ARG A 97 -5.26 13.16 2.98
CA ARG A 97 -5.47 12.15 4.01
C ARG A 97 -5.42 10.76 3.37
N LEU A 98 -5.13 9.76 4.18
CA LEU A 98 -5.18 8.37 3.77
C LEU A 98 -6.51 7.76 4.21
N GLU A 99 -7.10 6.96 3.34
CA GLU A 99 -8.30 6.17 3.64
C GLU A 99 -8.05 4.73 3.26
N VAL A 100 -8.50 3.81 4.11
CA VAL A 100 -8.45 2.38 3.81
C VAL A 100 -9.63 2.03 2.91
N PHE A 101 -9.40 1.16 1.93
CA PHE A 101 -10.51 0.61 1.15
C PHE A 101 -10.29 -0.86 0.90
N ASP A 102 -11.38 -1.57 0.60
CA ASP A 102 -11.35 -3.00 0.33
C ASP A 102 -11.49 -3.23 -1.17
N HIS A 103 -10.73 -4.19 -1.68
CA HIS A 103 -10.92 -4.69 -3.04
C HIS A 103 -11.95 -5.81 -2.98
N VAL A 104 -13.03 -5.63 -3.72
CA VAL A 104 -14.13 -6.58 -3.76
C VAL A 104 -14.25 -7.17 -5.15
#